data_b7b2750b5b5efca5f008ddb95858e74e
#
_entry.id   b7b2750b5b5efca5f008ddb95858e74e
#
_cell.length_a   1.000
_cell.length_b   1.000
_cell.length_c   1.000
_cell.angle_alpha   90.00
_cell.angle_beta   90.00
_cell.angle_gamma   90.00
#
_symmetry.space_group_name_H-M   'P 1'
#
loop_
_entity.id
_entity.type
_entity.pdbx_description
1 polymer ?
#
loop_
_entity_poly.entity_id
_entity_poly.type
_entity_poly.pdbx_seq_one_letter_code
_entity_poly.pdbx_strand_id
1 'polypeptide(L)'
;MYDLSRYNAVLLDMDGVLYRGQAPLPGVNELLALFERRGIVYACVTNNAMLTQDQYEAKLAAMGIRIPGARIVTSPIATRRYLETQAPRGTPAYYIGMNGLREALFGDGYFVYDEQRPQFIVVGLDYTATYAKFQIAGLAIRAGARFIGTNPDVTLPSEVGLVPGAGSLLALLRTATDVEPFVIGKPEPTMLHAAIDILHADPSRTLVVGDRLDTDIAGAKAAGLASALVLTGVATPAALEGSALQPDVVYGGLPELVAEWGG
;
A
#
# COMPACT_ATOMS: atom_id res chain seq x y z
N MET A 1 -17.78 -10.86 -21.24
CA MET A 1 -16.59 -11.43 -20.56
C MET A 1 -15.48 -10.43 -20.74
N TYR A 2 -14.83 -10.03 -19.64
CA TYR A 2 -13.76 -9.05 -19.67
C TYR A 2 -12.47 -9.72 -20.16
N ASP A 3 -11.78 -9.08 -21.12
CA ASP A 3 -10.58 -9.69 -21.71
C ASP A 3 -9.36 -9.56 -20.77
N LEU A 4 -9.16 -10.58 -19.94
CA LEU A 4 -8.01 -10.68 -19.04
C LEU A 4 -6.71 -11.08 -19.74
N SER A 5 -6.75 -11.62 -20.95
CA SER A 5 -5.58 -12.11 -21.68
C SER A 5 -4.58 -11.00 -22.05
N ARG A 6 -5.05 -9.77 -22.08
CA ARG A 6 -4.23 -8.59 -22.37
C ARG A 6 -3.26 -8.21 -21.24
N TYR A 7 -3.48 -8.71 -20.01
CA TYR A 7 -2.64 -8.38 -18.86
C TYR A 7 -1.58 -9.44 -18.61
N ASN A 8 -0.35 -9.01 -18.39
CA ASN A 8 0.79 -9.85 -18.01
C ASN A 8 1.44 -9.42 -16.69
N ALA A 9 0.88 -8.39 -16.04
CA ALA A 9 1.26 -7.95 -14.71
C ALA A 9 0.02 -7.70 -13.84
N VAL A 10 0.12 -8.00 -12.54
CA VAL A 10 -0.98 -7.82 -11.58
C VAL A 10 -0.47 -7.20 -10.29
N LEU A 11 -1.18 -6.17 -9.82
CA LEU A 11 -1.00 -5.60 -8.50
C LEU A 11 -2.17 -6.03 -7.63
N LEU A 12 -1.91 -6.80 -6.57
CA LEU A 12 -2.92 -7.36 -5.67
C LEU A 12 -2.95 -6.59 -4.36
N ASP A 13 -4.10 -6.07 -3.94
CA ASP A 13 -4.25 -5.73 -2.52
C ASP A 13 -4.15 -7.00 -1.66
N MET A 14 -3.98 -6.86 -0.36
CA MET A 14 -3.74 -7.99 0.54
C MET A 14 -4.94 -8.31 1.43
N ASP A 15 -5.38 -7.37 2.28
CA ASP A 15 -6.49 -7.60 3.20
C ASP A 15 -7.81 -7.46 2.44
N GLY A 16 -8.69 -8.46 2.53
CA GLY A 16 -9.91 -8.51 1.73
C GLY A 16 -9.74 -9.13 0.34
N VAL A 17 -8.50 -9.31 -0.14
CA VAL A 17 -8.17 -9.96 -1.43
C VAL A 17 -7.48 -11.31 -1.21
N LEU A 18 -6.37 -11.36 -0.48
CA LEU A 18 -5.61 -12.59 -0.22
C LEU A 18 -6.06 -13.28 1.08
N TYR A 19 -6.42 -12.50 2.08
CA TYR A 19 -6.84 -13.00 3.38
C TYR A 19 -7.81 -12.02 4.05
N ARG A 20 -8.51 -12.49 5.10
CA ARG A 20 -9.26 -11.66 6.02
C ARG A 20 -8.83 -12.03 7.44
N GLY A 21 -8.21 -11.06 8.16
CA GLY A 21 -7.61 -11.31 9.47
C GLY A 21 -6.46 -12.33 9.40
N GLN A 22 -6.72 -13.56 9.87
CA GLN A 22 -5.75 -14.68 9.84
C GLN A 22 -6.18 -15.82 8.89
N ALA A 23 -7.28 -15.66 8.16
CA ALA A 23 -7.82 -16.69 7.29
C ALA A 23 -7.54 -16.36 5.81
N PRO A 24 -6.93 -17.28 5.04
CA PRO A 24 -6.77 -17.12 3.60
C PRO A 24 -8.14 -17.10 2.93
N LEU A 25 -8.29 -16.31 1.87
CA LEU A 25 -9.50 -16.30 1.06
C LEU A 25 -9.44 -17.41 0.00
N PRO A 26 -10.61 -17.94 -0.43
CA PRO A 26 -10.67 -18.94 -1.48
C PRO A 26 -10.06 -18.46 -2.80
N GLY A 27 -9.37 -19.32 -3.53
CA GLY A 27 -8.83 -19.02 -4.86
C GLY A 27 -7.44 -18.40 -4.87
N VAL A 28 -6.85 -18.05 -3.71
CA VAL A 28 -5.53 -17.39 -3.66
C VAL A 28 -4.43 -18.27 -4.25
N ASN A 29 -4.31 -19.52 -3.79
CA ASN A 29 -3.25 -20.40 -4.26
C ASN A 29 -3.46 -20.82 -5.73
N GLU A 30 -4.71 -20.96 -6.17
CA GLU A 30 -5.08 -21.22 -7.56
C GLU A 30 -4.69 -20.03 -8.46
N LEU A 31 -4.91 -18.80 -7.99
CA LEU A 31 -4.51 -17.58 -8.70
C LEU A 31 -2.99 -17.48 -8.83
N LEU A 32 -2.25 -17.73 -7.74
CA LEU A 32 -0.78 -17.72 -7.77
C LEU A 32 -0.22 -18.80 -8.72
N ALA A 33 -0.80 -20.00 -8.69
CA ALA A 33 -0.45 -21.07 -9.62
C ALA A 33 -0.80 -20.72 -11.09
N LEU A 34 -1.90 -20.01 -11.32
CA LEU A 34 -2.26 -19.50 -12.63
C LEU A 34 -1.22 -18.49 -13.15
N PHE A 35 -0.80 -17.54 -12.29
CA PHE A 35 0.24 -16.57 -12.65
C PHE A 35 1.56 -17.25 -13.02
N GLU A 36 1.99 -18.26 -12.25
CA GLU A 36 3.19 -19.01 -12.55
C GLU A 36 3.09 -19.73 -13.90
N ARG A 37 2.00 -20.47 -14.14
CA ARG A 37 1.79 -21.18 -15.41
C ARG A 37 1.76 -20.27 -16.64
N ARG A 38 1.24 -19.05 -16.50
CA ARG A 38 1.09 -18.09 -17.61
C ARG A 38 2.22 -17.06 -17.71
N GLY A 39 3.20 -17.12 -16.81
CA GLY A 39 4.29 -16.15 -16.77
C GLY A 39 3.81 -14.73 -16.43
N ILE A 40 2.72 -14.59 -15.68
CA ILE A 40 2.20 -13.31 -15.22
C ILE A 40 3.03 -12.87 -14.02
N VAL A 41 3.64 -11.68 -14.10
CA VAL A 41 4.34 -11.10 -12.96
C VAL A 41 3.34 -10.43 -12.02
N TYR A 42 3.61 -10.46 -10.70
CA TYR A 42 2.71 -9.83 -9.75
C TYR A 42 3.46 -9.24 -8.56
N ALA A 43 2.86 -8.23 -7.94
CA ALA A 43 3.23 -7.75 -6.61
C ALA A 43 1.98 -7.59 -5.74
N CYS A 44 2.15 -7.82 -4.45
CA CYS A 44 1.15 -7.44 -3.45
C CYS A 44 1.39 -6.01 -3.02
N VAL A 45 0.35 -5.18 -2.96
CA VAL A 45 0.43 -3.76 -2.60
C VAL A 45 -0.47 -3.47 -1.40
N THR A 46 0.11 -2.99 -0.30
CA THR A 46 -0.65 -2.70 0.93
C THR A 46 -0.30 -1.35 1.52
N ASN A 47 -1.34 -0.59 1.93
CA ASN A 47 -1.14 0.67 2.67
C ASN A 47 -0.56 0.45 4.07
N ASN A 48 -0.61 -0.78 4.59
CA ASN A 48 -0.14 -1.07 5.93
C ASN A 48 1.38 -0.89 6.05
N ALA A 49 1.79 -0.04 7.00
CA ALA A 49 3.17 0.39 7.22
C ALA A 49 3.84 -0.28 8.42
N MET A 50 3.17 -1.24 9.08
CA MET A 50 3.64 -1.76 10.37
C MET A 50 4.73 -2.82 10.23
N LEU A 51 4.59 -3.74 9.26
CA LEU A 51 5.44 -4.91 9.11
C LEU A 51 6.49 -4.72 8.00
N THR A 52 7.63 -5.39 8.16
CA THR A 52 8.61 -5.53 7.09
C THR A 52 8.15 -6.54 6.03
N GLN A 53 8.82 -6.58 4.89
CA GLN A 53 8.55 -7.56 3.83
C GLN A 53 8.70 -9.00 4.35
N ASP A 54 9.76 -9.30 5.13
CA ASP A 54 10.00 -10.63 5.70
C ASP A 54 8.91 -11.02 6.71
N GLN A 55 8.44 -10.06 7.51
CA GLN A 55 7.33 -10.29 8.45
C GLN A 55 6.02 -10.58 7.71
N TYR A 56 5.76 -9.92 6.58
CA TYR A 56 4.62 -10.23 5.72
C TYR A 56 4.75 -11.60 5.06
N GLU A 57 5.93 -11.94 4.53
CA GLU A 57 6.20 -13.28 3.98
C GLU A 57 5.92 -14.37 5.02
N ALA A 58 6.42 -14.20 6.25
CA ALA A 58 6.16 -15.14 7.35
C ALA A 58 4.66 -15.21 7.71
N LYS A 59 3.97 -14.07 7.76
CA LYS A 59 2.52 -14.00 8.03
C LYS A 59 1.74 -14.77 6.96
N LEU A 60 2.04 -14.56 5.69
CA LEU A 60 1.38 -15.24 4.57
C LEU A 60 1.68 -16.73 4.57
N ALA A 61 2.94 -17.11 4.81
CA ALA A 61 3.35 -18.52 4.91
C ALA A 61 2.60 -19.26 6.03
N ALA A 62 2.35 -18.63 7.18
CA ALA A 62 1.56 -19.19 8.27
C ALA A 62 0.09 -19.46 7.87
N MET A 63 -0.43 -18.74 6.87
CA MET A 63 -1.75 -18.97 6.29
C MET A 63 -1.73 -19.93 5.06
N GLY A 64 -0.57 -20.53 4.74
CA GLY A 64 -0.42 -21.41 3.58
C GLY A 64 -0.31 -20.67 2.24
N ILE A 65 -0.06 -19.36 2.26
CA ILE A 65 0.12 -18.52 1.06
C ILE A 65 1.62 -18.28 0.88
N ARG A 66 2.19 -18.68 -0.26
CA ARG A 66 3.63 -18.53 -0.53
C ARG A 66 3.88 -17.38 -1.49
N ILE A 67 4.24 -16.24 -0.94
CA ILE A 67 4.60 -15.02 -1.68
C ILE A 67 5.94 -14.52 -1.13
N PRO A 68 7.01 -14.46 -1.95
CA PRO A 68 8.30 -13.92 -1.51
C PRO A 68 8.20 -12.46 -1.07
N GLY A 69 8.93 -12.08 -0.01
CA GLY A 69 8.95 -10.71 0.51
C GLY A 69 9.25 -9.65 -0.55
N ALA A 70 10.13 -9.97 -1.51
CA ALA A 70 10.46 -9.08 -2.63
C ALA A 70 9.26 -8.74 -3.54
N ARG A 71 8.18 -9.52 -3.49
CA ARG A 71 6.91 -9.24 -4.21
C ARG A 71 5.88 -8.47 -3.36
N ILE A 72 6.26 -8.06 -2.14
CA ILE A 72 5.36 -7.34 -1.23
C ILE A 72 5.81 -5.88 -1.19
N VAL A 73 5.01 -5.01 -1.81
CA VAL A 73 5.22 -3.57 -1.82
C VAL A 73 4.32 -2.95 -0.76
N THR A 74 4.91 -2.68 0.40
CA THR A 74 4.24 -1.94 1.47
C THR A 74 4.32 -0.43 1.22
N SER A 75 3.46 0.35 1.87
CA SER A 75 3.56 1.82 1.76
C SER A 75 4.93 2.37 2.23
N PRO A 76 5.64 1.80 3.24
CA PRO A 76 7.04 2.13 3.52
C PRO A 76 8.02 1.87 2.37
N ILE A 77 7.91 0.73 1.70
CA ILE A 77 8.78 0.39 0.55
C ILE A 77 8.54 1.39 -0.60
N ALA A 78 7.28 1.67 -0.91
CA ALA A 78 6.94 2.67 -1.92
C ALA A 78 7.44 4.08 -1.53
N THR A 79 7.29 4.45 -0.24
CA THR A 79 7.81 5.72 0.29
C THR A 79 9.33 5.79 0.12
N ARG A 80 10.05 4.73 0.48
CA ARG A 80 11.49 4.65 0.31
C ARG A 80 11.89 4.83 -1.16
N ARG A 81 11.25 4.12 -2.09
CA ARG A 81 11.51 4.23 -3.53
C ARG A 81 11.28 5.65 -4.05
N TYR A 82 10.17 6.28 -3.66
CA TYR A 82 9.91 7.67 -4.01
C TYR A 82 11.00 8.60 -3.49
N LEU A 83 11.40 8.48 -2.23
CA LEU A 83 12.41 9.35 -1.62
C LEU A 83 13.80 9.17 -2.25
N GLU A 84 14.15 8.00 -2.75
CA GLU A 84 15.39 7.74 -3.50
C GLU A 84 15.46 8.56 -4.79
N THR A 85 14.32 8.85 -5.42
CA THR A 85 14.28 9.75 -6.59
C THR A 85 14.40 11.23 -6.23
N GLN A 86 14.22 11.57 -4.95
CA GLN A 86 14.16 12.96 -4.47
C GLN A 86 15.46 13.44 -3.82
N ALA A 87 16.30 12.50 -3.36
CA ALA A 87 17.49 12.85 -2.60
C ALA A 87 18.54 11.72 -2.61
N PRO A 88 19.84 12.05 -2.53
CA PRO A 88 20.92 11.07 -2.56
C PRO A 88 21.01 10.30 -1.23
N ARG A 89 21.81 9.21 -1.28
CA ARG A 89 22.20 8.45 -0.06
C ARG A 89 22.88 9.38 0.95
N GLY A 90 22.59 9.15 2.23
CA GLY A 90 23.08 9.97 3.33
C GLY A 90 22.18 11.14 3.72
N THR A 91 21.09 11.36 2.98
CA THR A 91 20.12 12.42 3.32
C THR A 91 19.47 12.17 4.66
N PRO A 92 19.45 13.20 5.57
CA PRO A 92 18.85 13.06 6.89
C PRO A 92 17.32 13.02 6.81
N ALA A 93 16.72 12.11 7.57
CA ALA A 93 15.27 11.96 7.69
C ALA A 93 14.86 11.66 9.14
N TYR A 94 13.67 12.10 9.51
CA TYR A 94 13.01 11.73 10.74
C TYR A 94 11.70 11.01 10.43
N TYR A 95 11.30 10.09 11.30
CA TYR A 95 10.06 9.33 11.08
C TYR A 95 9.19 9.23 12.34
N ILE A 96 7.91 9.09 12.13
CA ILE A 96 6.92 8.61 13.08
C ILE A 96 6.30 7.37 12.45
N GLY A 97 6.47 6.19 13.07
CA GLY A 97 6.00 4.94 12.49
C GLY A 97 6.51 3.70 13.21
N MET A 98 6.01 2.55 12.81
CA MET A 98 6.39 1.25 13.32
C MET A 98 7.64 0.71 12.60
N ASN A 99 8.03 -0.52 12.96
CA ASN A 99 9.28 -1.14 12.50
C ASN A 99 9.35 -1.25 10.95
N GLY A 100 8.24 -1.52 10.28
CA GLY A 100 8.22 -1.59 8.82
C GLY A 100 8.72 -0.31 8.15
N LEU A 101 8.30 0.85 8.67
CA LEU A 101 8.78 2.14 8.15
C LEU A 101 10.23 2.41 8.54
N ARG A 102 10.63 2.10 9.77
CA ARG A 102 12.03 2.26 10.23
C ARG A 102 12.98 1.47 9.34
N GLU A 103 12.71 0.19 9.15
CA GLU A 103 13.57 -0.67 8.34
C GLU A 103 13.62 -0.24 6.87
N ALA A 104 12.47 0.14 6.29
CA ALA A 104 12.43 0.63 4.92
C ALA A 104 13.29 1.88 4.72
N LEU A 105 13.31 2.82 5.65
CA LEU A 105 14.07 4.06 5.52
C LEU A 105 15.56 3.90 5.86
N PHE A 106 15.86 3.16 6.92
CA PHE A 106 17.19 3.20 7.56
C PHE A 106 17.92 1.84 7.56
N GLY A 107 17.25 0.72 7.25
CA GLY A 107 17.80 -0.63 7.37
C GLY A 107 19.09 -0.87 6.58
N ASP A 108 19.24 -0.25 5.41
CA ASP A 108 20.44 -0.32 4.56
C ASP A 108 21.33 0.93 4.63
N GLY A 109 20.99 1.87 5.54
CA GLY A 109 21.72 3.12 5.71
C GLY A 109 21.64 4.08 4.51
N TYR A 110 20.65 3.98 3.67
CA TYR A 110 20.50 4.97 2.59
C TYR A 110 20.11 6.34 3.15
N PHE A 111 19.07 6.43 3.97
CA PHE A 111 18.78 7.62 4.75
C PHE A 111 19.45 7.54 6.12
N VAL A 112 19.73 8.69 6.72
CA VAL A 112 20.32 8.82 8.05
C VAL A 112 19.26 9.36 9.00
N TYR A 113 19.06 8.68 10.12
CA TYR A 113 18.15 9.17 11.15
C TYR A 113 18.69 10.44 11.79
N ASP A 114 17.90 11.51 11.79
CA ASP A 114 18.27 12.80 12.38
C ASP A 114 17.03 13.51 12.93
N GLU A 115 17.06 13.84 14.23
CA GLU A 115 16.00 14.59 14.92
C GLU A 115 16.19 16.10 14.84
N GLN A 116 17.39 16.57 14.53
CA GLN A 116 17.74 17.98 14.64
C GLN A 116 17.55 18.73 13.33
N ARG A 117 17.95 18.13 12.21
CA ARG A 117 17.91 18.77 10.88
C ARG A 117 17.48 17.82 9.78
N PRO A 118 16.36 17.11 9.93
CA PRO A 118 15.87 16.22 8.89
C PRO A 118 15.43 17.03 7.65
N GLN A 119 15.73 16.50 6.47
CA GLN A 119 15.17 17.03 5.22
C GLN A 119 13.79 16.44 4.92
N PHE A 120 13.52 15.24 5.44
CA PHE A 120 12.24 14.58 5.31
C PHE A 120 11.66 14.25 6.69
N ILE A 121 10.37 14.53 6.86
CA ILE A 121 9.53 14.02 7.94
C ILE A 121 8.61 12.99 7.32
N VAL A 122 8.80 11.72 7.68
CA VAL A 122 8.00 10.61 7.14
C VAL A 122 7.09 10.06 8.23
N VAL A 123 5.77 10.08 7.98
CA VAL A 123 4.77 9.69 8.98
C VAL A 123 3.93 8.53 8.47
N GLY A 124 3.91 7.45 9.21
CA GLY A 124 3.03 6.31 9.09
C GLY A 124 2.35 6.02 10.43
N LEU A 125 1.62 4.91 10.51
CA LEU A 125 1.01 4.48 11.76
C LEU A 125 2.08 4.19 12.82
N ASP A 126 1.88 4.75 14.01
CA ASP A 126 2.73 4.55 15.19
C ASP A 126 1.89 4.42 16.47
N TYR A 127 1.78 3.20 17.00
CA TYR A 127 1.10 2.95 18.27
C TYR A 127 1.85 3.48 19.49
N THR A 128 3.12 3.86 19.31
CA THR A 128 3.98 4.42 20.36
C THR A 128 4.23 5.91 20.17
N ALA A 129 3.41 6.58 19.35
CA ALA A 129 3.51 8.00 19.09
C ALA A 129 3.36 8.80 20.40
N THR A 130 4.26 9.76 20.60
CA THR A 130 4.27 10.64 21.77
C THR A 130 4.22 12.10 21.33
N TYR A 131 3.84 12.99 22.25
CA TYR A 131 3.87 14.43 21.99
C TYR A 131 5.28 14.90 21.56
N ALA A 132 6.33 14.34 22.15
CA ALA A 132 7.71 14.67 21.79
C ALA A 132 8.04 14.34 20.34
N LYS A 133 7.59 13.18 19.83
CA LYS A 133 7.75 12.83 18.40
C LYS A 133 7.07 13.85 17.50
N PHE A 134 5.83 14.25 17.81
CA PHE A 134 5.09 15.25 17.04
C PHE A 134 5.70 16.64 17.14
N GLN A 135 6.26 17.02 18.30
CA GLN A 135 6.96 18.29 18.47
C GLN A 135 8.18 18.37 17.54
N ILE A 136 9.02 17.33 17.50
CA ILE A 136 10.18 17.26 16.59
C ILE A 136 9.70 17.40 15.14
N ALA A 137 8.73 16.57 14.73
CA ALA A 137 8.19 16.57 13.37
C ALA A 137 7.60 17.94 12.98
N GLY A 138 6.77 18.51 13.86
CA GLY A 138 6.11 19.82 13.61
C GLY A 138 7.10 20.97 13.48
N LEU A 139 8.12 21.02 14.33
CA LEU A 139 9.17 22.04 14.25
C LEU A 139 9.98 21.92 12.96
N ALA A 140 10.35 20.67 12.57
CA ALA A 140 11.10 20.43 11.35
C ALA A 140 10.28 20.77 10.09
N ILE A 141 8.98 20.41 10.04
CA ILE A 141 8.09 20.77 8.93
C ILE A 141 7.99 22.30 8.79
N ARG A 142 7.79 23.02 9.89
CA ARG A 142 7.78 24.49 9.89
C ARG A 142 9.12 25.11 9.47
N ALA A 143 10.23 24.42 9.71
CA ALA A 143 11.55 24.81 9.25
C ALA A 143 11.84 24.46 7.79
N GLY A 144 10.89 23.86 7.07
CA GLY A 144 10.98 23.56 5.64
C GLY A 144 11.32 22.10 5.30
N ALA A 145 11.35 21.19 6.28
CA ALA A 145 11.46 19.75 5.97
C ALA A 145 10.23 19.28 5.19
N ARG A 146 10.44 18.42 4.19
CA ARG A 146 9.35 17.89 3.36
C ARG A 146 8.51 16.90 4.16
N PHE A 147 7.21 17.14 4.23
CA PHE A 147 6.26 16.33 4.95
C PHE A 147 5.68 15.23 4.07
N ILE A 148 5.94 13.97 4.42
CA ILE A 148 5.57 12.77 3.66
C ILE A 148 4.68 11.87 4.52
N GLY A 149 3.55 11.45 3.96
CA GLY A 149 2.65 10.46 4.55
C GLY A 149 2.78 9.10 3.86
N THR A 150 2.85 8.01 4.64
CA THR A 150 2.91 6.67 4.03
C THR A 150 1.58 6.27 3.42
N ASN A 151 0.45 6.63 4.03
CA ASN A 151 -0.91 6.40 3.54
C ASN A 151 -1.91 7.35 4.23
N PRO A 152 -3.09 7.60 3.63
CA PRO A 152 -4.07 8.54 4.15
C PRO A 152 -5.13 7.89 5.06
N ASP A 153 -5.04 6.61 5.39
CA ASP A 153 -6.06 5.87 6.12
C ASP A 153 -6.32 6.51 7.50
N VAL A 154 -7.49 7.13 7.64
CA VAL A 154 -7.87 7.88 8.87
C VAL A 154 -8.09 6.92 10.04
N THR A 155 -8.66 5.75 9.77
CA THR A 155 -8.89 4.70 10.76
C THR A 155 -8.40 3.36 10.25
N LEU A 156 -8.18 2.43 11.16
CA LEU A 156 -7.98 1.03 10.84
C LEU A 156 -8.84 0.15 11.75
N PRO A 157 -9.35 -0.99 11.25
CA PRO A 157 -10.09 -1.93 12.07
C PRO A 157 -9.16 -2.66 13.05
N SER A 158 -9.63 -2.83 14.28
CA SER A 158 -8.99 -3.61 15.34
C SER A 158 -10.01 -4.48 16.06
N GLU A 159 -9.54 -5.37 16.94
CA GLU A 159 -10.43 -6.22 17.77
C GLU A 159 -11.36 -5.41 18.68
N VAL A 160 -10.99 -4.19 19.04
CA VAL A 160 -11.78 -3.31 19.91
C VAL A 160 -12.59 -2.26 19.13
N GLY A 161 -12.55 -2.27 17.80
CA GLY A 161 -13.26 -1.33 16.93
C GLY A 161 -12.31 -0.54 16.03
N LEU A 162 -12.82 0.56 15.45
CA LEU A 162 -12.01 1.46 14.62
C LEU A 162 -11.08 2.30 15.48
N VAL A 163 -9.78 2.22 15.21
CA VAL A 163 -8.74 3.00 15.90
C VAL A 163 -8.09 3.99 14.91
N PRO A 164 -7.45 5.08 15.41
CA PRO A 164 -6.78 6.05 14.54
C PRO A 164 -5.71 5.41 13.66
N GLY A 165 -5.76 5.70 12.36
CA GLY A 165 -4.78 5.30 11.36
C GLY A 165 -3.70 6.35 11.14
N ALA A 166 -2.83 6.11 10.16
CA ALA A 166 -1.77 7.04 9.78
C ALA A 166 -2.32 8.41 9.36
N GLY A 167 -3.44 8.46 8.66
CA GLY A 167 -4.11 9.69 8.23
C GLY A 167 -4.51 10.60 9.40
N SER A 168 -4.86 10.02 10.57
CA SER A 168 -5.13 10.81 11.78
C SER A 168 -3.87 11.48 12.32
N LEU A 169 -2.71 10.81 12.25
CA LEU A 169 -1.42 11.39 12.66
C LEU A 169 -0.96 12.47 11.67
N LEU A 170 -1.21 12.26 10.37
CA LEU A 170 -0.99 13.28 9.35
C LEU A 170 -1.86 14.51 9.59
N ALA A 171 -3.15 14.32 9.91
CA ALA A 171 -4.07 15.42 10.19
C ALA A 171 -3.64 16.26 11.41
N LEU A 172 -3.09 15.62 12.48
CA LEU A 172 -2.52 16.33 13.62
C LEU A 172 -1.40 17.27 13.17
N LEU A 173 -0.42 16.76 12.44
CA LEU A 173 0.74 17.55 11.98
C LEU A 173 0.32 18.61 10.95
N ARG A 174 -0.58 18.29 10.02
CA ARG A 174 -1.15 19.25 9.07
C ARG A 174 -1.79 20.43 9.80
N THR A 175 -2.64 20.16 10.78
CA THR A 175 -3.31 21.20 11.59
C THR A 175 -2.29 22.01 12.39
N ALA A 176 -1.24 21.37 12.92
CA ALA A 176 -0.23 22.07 13.72
C ALA A 176 0.74 22.91 12.89
N THR A 177 0.93 22.62 11.60
CA THR A 177 1.96 23.22 10.76
C THR A 177 1.43 24.05 9.59
N ASP A 178 0.16 23.89 9.22
CA ASP A 178 -0.48 24.40 8.01
C ASP A 178 0.20 23.92 6.71
N VAL A 179 0.86 22.74 6.75
CA VAL A 179 1.53 22.10 5.61
C VAL A 179 0.82 20.80 5.28
N GLU A 180 0.43 20.62 4.00
CA GLU A 180 -0.14 19.37 3.53
C GLU A 180 0.95 18.30 3.32
N PRO A 181 0.72 17.05 3.76
CA PRO A 181 1.63 15.95 3.48
C PRO A 181 1.56 15.54 2.00
N PHE A 182 2.70 15.17 1.41
CA PHE A 182 2.70 14.40 0.19
C PHE A 182 2.47 12.92 0.56
N VAL A 183 1.33 12.37 0.16
CA VAL A 183 0.93 11.01 0.50
C VAL A 183 1.37 10.04 -0.59
N ILE A 184 1.87 8.85 -0.19
CA ILE A 184 2.42 7.83 -1.10
C ILE A 184 1.43 6.70 -1.39
N GLY A 185 0.75 6.20 -0.34
CA GLY A 185 -0.14 5.04 -0.42
C GLY A 185 -1.45 5.32 -1.15
N LYS A 186 -2.13 4.26 -1.53
CA LYS A 186 -3.45 4.33 -2.19
C LYS A 186 -4.42 5.22 -1.38
N PRO A 187 -5.23 6.06 -2.02
CA PRO A 187 -5.53 6.14 -3.46
C PRO A 187 -4.53 6.95 -4.30
N GLU A 188 -3.46 7.47 -3.72
CA GLU A 188 -2.45 8.18 -4.49
C GLU A 188 -1.72 7.21 -5.44
N PRO A 189 -1.39 7.64 -6.68
CA PRO A 189 -0.83 6.74 -7.69
C PRO A 189 0.61 6.32 -7.43
N THR A 190 1.34 7.05 -6.57
CA THR A 190 2.77 6.89 -6.33
C THR A 190 3.15 5.47 -5.94
N MET A 191 2.36 4.83 -5.06
CA MET A 191 2.60 3.46 -4.62
C MET A 191 2.45 2.44 -5.75
N LEU A 192 1.43 2.61 -6.60
CA LEU A 192 1.20 1.70 -7.73
C LEU A 192 2.28 1.86 -8.80
N HIS A 193 2.71 3.10 -9.07
CA HIS A 193 3.85 3.35 -9.96
C HIS A 193 5.14 2.71 -9.42
N ALA A 194 5.43 2.83 -8.11
CA ALA A 194 6.57 2.17 -7.50
C ALA A 194 6.51 0.64 -7.64
N ALA A 195 5.32 0.04 -7.52
CA ALA A 195 5.12 -1.40 -7.71
C ALA A 195 5.35 -1.82 -9.18
N ILE A 196 4.90 -1.02 -10.15
CA ILE A 196 5.16 -1.23 -11.58
C ILE A 196 6.66 -1.18 -11.87
N ASP A 197 7.36 -0.19 -11.33
CA ASP A 197 8.81 -0.06 -11.51
C ASP A 197 9.58 -1.24 -10.91
N ILE A 198 9.17 -1.73 -9.73
CA ILE A 198 9.75 -2.92 -9.09
C ILE A 198 9.54 -4.17 -9.95
N LEU A 199 8.37 -4.31 -10.57
CA LEU A 199 8.06 -5.43 -11.46
C LEU A 199 8.66 -5.29 -12.86
N HIS A 200 9.16 -4.11 -13.23
CA HIS A 200 9.52 -3.75 -14.63
C HIS A 200 8.36 -4.03 -15.59
N ALA A 201 7.13 -3.73 -15.14
CA ALA A 201 5.90 -4.05 -15.86
C ALA A 201 5.47 -2.90 -16.78
N ASP A 202 4.70 -3.25 -17.83
CA ASP A 202 4.04 -2.27 -18.68
C ASP A 202 2.72 -1.82 -18.03
N PRO A 203 2.55 -0.50 -17.73
CA PRO A 203 1.31 0.01 -17.15
C PRO A 203 0.05 -0.36 -17.98
N SER A 204 0.15 -0.32 -19.31
CA SER A 204 -0.99 -0.64 -20.20
C SER A 204 -1.41 -2.12 -20.16
N ARG A 205 -0.56 -3.00 -19.61
CA ARG A 205 -0.76 -4.43 -19.45
C ARG A 205 -0.80 -4.86 -17.98
N THR A 206 -1.04 -3.91 -17.08
CA THR A 206 -1.12 -4.14 -15.63
C THR A 206 -2.55 -4.02 -15.15
N LEU A 207 -3.01 -4.98 -14.36
CA LEU A 207 -4.31 -5.01 -13.70
C LEU A 207 -4.12 -4.82 -12.19
N VAL A 208 -4.87 -3.91 -11.59
CA VAL A 208 -4.97 -3.77 -10.13
C VAL A 208 -6.18 -4.58 -9.66
N VAL A 209 -6.00 -5.45 -8.67
CA VAL A 209 -7.08 -6.21 -8.02
C VAL A 209 -7.19 -5.76 -6.57
N GLY A 210 -8.34 -5.26 -6.18
CA GLY A 210 -8.57 -4.75 -4.82
C GLY A 210 -10.02 -4.98 -4.38
N ASP A 211 -10.29 -4.71 -3.11
CA ASP A 211 -11.60 -4.89 -2.48
C ASP A 211 -12.26 -3.56 -2.08
N ARG A 212 -11.55 -2.42 -2.27
CA ARG A 212 -12.02 -1.11 -1.84
C ARG A 212 -12.10 -0.13 -3.02
N LEU A 213 -13.27 0.54 -3.12
CA LEU A 213 -13.47 1.59 -4.13
C LEU A 213 -12.59 2.82 -3.86
N ASP A 214 -12.53 3.25 -2.60
CA ASP A 214 -11.89 4.50 -2.17
C ASP A 214 -10.36 4.47 -2.16
N THR A 215 -9.75 3.31 -2.14
CA THR A 215 -8.29 3.14 -2.16
C THR A 215 -7.80 2.44 -3.42
N ASP A 216 -8.23 1.20 -3.67
CA ASP A 216 -7.69 0.36 -4.75
C ASP A 216 -8.15 0.82 -6.11
N ILE A 217 -9.47 0.98 -6.27
CA ILE A 217 -10.06 1.39 -7.57
C ILE A 217 -9.74 2.86 -7.84
N ALA A 218 -9.82 3.73 -6.81
CA ALA A 218 -9.42 5.12 -6.94
C ALA A 218 -7.93 5.25 -7.32
N GLY A 219 -7.06 4.50 -6.64
CA GLY A 219 -5.63 4.48 -6.92
C GLY A 219 -5.30 3.96 -8.32
N ALA A 220 -5.95 2.86 -8.75
CA ALA A 220 -5.79 2.34 -10.10
C ALA A 220 -6.16 3.39 -11.16
N LYS A 221 -7.29 4.06 -10.99
CA LYS A 221 -7.71 5.14 -11.90
C LYS A 221 -6.77 6.33 -11.89
N ALA A 222 -6.32 6.76 -10.69
CA ALA A 222 -5.35 7.84 -10.58
C ALA A 222 -4.01 7.50 -11.24
N ALA A 223 -3.61 6.22 -11.22
CA ALA A 223 -2.41 5.72 -11.88
C ALA A 223 -2.60 5.40 -13.38
N GLY A 224 -3.82 5.53 -13.93
CA GLY A 224 -4.13 5.18 -15.32
C GLY A 224 -4.10 3.67 -15.60
N LEU A 225 -4.35 2.84 -14.57
CA LEU A 225 -4.32 1.38 -14.65
C LEU A 225 -5.73 0.79 -14.72
N ALA A 226 -5.83 -0.39 -15.33
CA ALA A 226 -7.04 -1.19 -15.27
C ALA A 226 -7.29 -1.74 -13.87
N SER A 227 -8.57 -1.92 -13.50
CA SER A 227 -9.00 -2.27 -12.17
C SER A 227 -10.04 -3.39 -12.12
N ALA A 228 -9.85 -4.35 -11.24
CA ALA A 228 -10.81 -5.39 -10.90
C ALA A 228 -11.17 -5.26 -9.41
N LEU A 229 -12.47 -5.18 -9.12
CA LEU A 229 -12.98 -5.20 -7.76
C LEU A 229 -13.38 -6.63 -7.38
N VAL A 230 -12.95 -7.09 -6.21
CA VAL A 230 -13.45 -8.32 -5.60
C VAL A 230 -14.34 -7.99 -4.40
N LEU A 231 -15.49 -8.67 -4.30
CA LEU A 231 -16.48 -8.44 -3.23
C LEU A 231 -16.20 -9.28 -1.97
N THR A 232 -14.95 -9.67 -1.79
CA THR A 232 -14.52 -10.47 -0.62
C THR A 232 -14.06 -9.62 0.57
N GLY A 233 -13.99 -8.30 0.43
CA GLY A 233 -13.50 -7.39 1.47
C GLY A 233 -14.52 -6.34 1.91
N VAL A 234 -14.18 -5.07 1.73
CA VAL A 234 -14.95 -3.91 2.26
C VAL A 234 -16.08 -3.51 1.32
N ALA A 235 -15.87 -3.51 0.00
CA ALA A 235 -16.88 -3.09 -0.95
C ALA A 235 -18.09 -4.04 -0.96
N THR A 236 -19.28 -3.44 -1.04
CA THR A 236 -20.54 -4.16 -1.18
C THR A 236 -21.21 -3.83 -2.52
N PRO A 237 -22.10 -4.68 -3.05
CA PRO A 237 -22.85 -4.37 -4.27
C PRO A 237 -23.60 -3.03 -4.17
N ALA A 238 -24.21 -2.73 -3.02
CA ALA A 238 -24.93 -1.47 -2.81
C ALA A 238 -24.00 -0.25 -2.82
N ALA A 239 -22.80 -0.36 -2.24
CA ALA A 239 -21.78 0.70 -2.31
C ALA A 239 -21.29 0.94 -3.75
N LEU A 240 -21.17 -0.13 -4.53
CA LEU A 240 -20.78 -0.06 -5.94
C LEU A 240 -21.86 0.63 -6.79
N GLU A 241 -23.13 0.26 -6.64
CA GLU A 241 -24.25 0.87 -7.37
C GLU A 241 -24.37 2.38 -7.13
N GLY A 242 -24.10 2.84 -5.89
CA GLY A 242 -24.14 4.26 -5.50
C GLY A 242 -22.87 5.06 -5.82
N SER A 243 -21.80 4.42 -6.31
CA SER A 243 -20.51 5.06 -6.52
C SER A 243 -20.37 5.65 -7.91
N ALA A 244 -19.85 6.90 -7.98
CA ALA A 244 -19.38 7.47 -9.24
C ALA A 244 -18.06 6.81 -9.72
N LEU A 245 -17.36 6.12 -8.82
CA LEU A 245 -16.10 5.44 -9.07
C LEU A 245 -16.39 3.97 -9.40
N GLN A 246 -16.26 3.60 -10.68
CA GLN A 246 -16.54 2.25 -11.16
C GLN A 246 -15.25 1.53 -11.52
N PRO A 247 -15.05 0.25 -11.08
CA PRO A 247 -13.97 -0.60 -11.60
C PRO A 247 -14.25 -1.00 -13.06
N ASP A 248 -13.22 -1.49 -13.75
CA ASP A 248 -13.38 -2.00 -15.11
C ASP A 248 -14.11 -3.36 -15.14
N VAL A 249 -13.95 -4.16 -14.07
CA VAL A 249 -14.63 -5.44 -13.89
C VAL A 249 -14.85 -5.74 -12.40
N VAL A 250 -15.88 -6.52 -12.09
CA VAL A 250 -16.25 -6.93 -10.73
C VAL A 250 -16.35 -8.45 -10.67
N TYR A 251 -15.82 -9.04 -9.60
CA TYR A 251 -15.91 -10.46 -9.29
C TYR A 251 -16.44 -10.67 -7.88
N GLY A 252 -17.18 -11.74 -7.65
CA GLY A 252 -17.59 -12.15 -6.30
C GLY A 252 -16.38 -12.54 -5.43
N GLY A 253 -15.28 -12.97 -6.05
CA GLY A 253 -14.02 -13.31 -5.39
C GLY A 253 -12.99 -13.85 -6.37
N LEU A 254 -11.81 -14.24 -5.86
CA LEU A 254 -10.73 -14.78 -6.68
C LEU A 254 -11.08 -16.06 -7.45
N PRO A 255 -11.95 -16.99 -6.98
CA PRO A 255 -12.34 -18.15 -7.77
C PRO A 255 -12.98 -17.78 -9.13
N GLU A 256 -13.82 -16.73 -9.17
CA GLU A 256 -14.43 -16.27 -10.42
C GLU A 256 -13.37 -15.64 -11.34
N LEU A 257 -12.48 -14.82 -10.80
CA LEU A 257 -11.35 -14.24 -11.54
C LEU A 257 -10.46 -15.34 -12.14
N VAL A 258 -10.15 -16.38 -11.37
CA VAL A 258 -9.34 -17.52 -11.82
C VAL A 258 -10.06 -18.30 -12.93
N ALA A 259 -11.37 -18.53 -12.79
CA ALA A 259 -12.14 -19.24 -13.79
C ALA A 259 -12.18 -18.49 -15.13
N GLU A 260 -12.40 -17.17 -15.10
CA GLU A 260 -12.42 -16.34 -16.30
C GLU A 260 -11.04 -16.22 -16.94
N TRP A 261 -9.97 -16.11 -16.15
CA TRP A 261 -8.60 -15.97 -16.66
C TRP A 261 -8.02 -17.31 -17.07
N GLY A 262 -8.50 -18.43 -16.46
CA GLY A 262 -8.02 -19.79 -16.70
C GLY A 262 -8.57 -20.46 -17.97
N GLY A 263 -9.76 -20.03 -18.44
CA GLY A 263 -10.39 -20.49 -19.69
C GLY A 263 -9.74 -19.85 -20.89
#